data_8db594e6744d052b457bfc14831bf86d
#
_entry.id   8db594e6744d052b457bfc14831bf86d
#
_cell.length_a   1.000
_cell.length_b   1.000
_cell.length_c   1.000
_cell.angle_alpha   90.00
_cell.angle_beta   90.00
_cell.angle_gamma   90.00
#
_symmetry.space_group_name_H-M   'P 1'
#
loop_
_entity.id
_entity.type
_entity.pdbx_description
1 polymer ?
#
loop_
_entity_poly.entity_id
_entity_poly.type
_entity_poly.pdbx_seq_one_letter_code
_entity_poly.pdbx_strand_id
1 'polypeptide(L)'
;IDAASLLGCPTVGTFVGRDPTRTVADNLRDAEAVFRPLVDHAGEAGVKLIIENCVMEGWHPDGYPGNLAYSPELWEWMFSLGLYLNYDPSHLLWMGIDPVEAVKPYVHRIPHAQAKDIELDPAARNHFGWPGRAVRRDNPWDVGWWRYRVPGRGEVDWNRLVDALYEGGFDGVLSVEHEDPQWGGTVDKVEIGLKIAHRTLRPLIVV
;
A
#
# COMPACT_ATOMS: atom_id res chain seq x y z
N ILE A 1 -0.45 1.56 20.30
CA ILE A 1 0.97 1.34 20.61
C ILE A 1 1.06 0.45 21.85
N ASP A 2 0.53 0.85 23.00
CA ASP A 2 0.64 0.12 24.28
C ASP A 2 0.08 -1.29 24.21
N ALA A 3 -1.10 -1.46 23.60
CA ALA A 3 -1.68 -2.78 23.40
C ALA A 3 -0.81 -3.68 22.51
N ALA A 4 -0.20 -3.14 21.46
CA ALA A 4 0.72 -3.87 20.60
C ALA A 4 1.97 -4.32 21.39
N SER A 5 2.56 -3.41 22.16
CA SER A 5 3.71 -3.73 23.03
C SER A 5 3.38 -4.84 24.03
N LEU A 6 2.23 -4.75 24.71
CA LEU A 6 1.78 -5.78 25.66
C LEU A 6 1.54 -7.15 25.02
N LEU A 7 1.10 -7.17 23.76
CA LEU A 7 0.86 -8.41 23.00
C LEU A 7 2.11 -8.93 22.30
N GLY A 8 3.24 -8.22 22.36
CA GLY A 8 4.45 -8.56 21.64
C GLY A 8 4.35 -8.34 20.13
N CYS A 9 3.42 -7.50 19.67
CA CYS A 9 3.28 -7.14 18.27
C CYS A 9 4.30 -6.04 17.91
N PRO A 10 5.24 -6.28 16.97
CA PRO A 10 6.33 -5.36 16.71
C PRO A 10 5.93 -4.13 15.88
N THR A 11 4.73 -4.14 15.30
CA THR A 11 4.27 -3.09 14.39
C THR A 11 2.84 -2.66 14.66
N VAL A 12 2.54 -1.39 14.38
CA VAL A 12 1.17 -0.85 14.32
C VAL A 12 1.01 -0.11 13.01
N GLY A 13 0.04 -0.55 12.18
CA GLY A 13 -0.27 0.06 10.88
C GLY A 13 -1.30 1.18 11.00
N THR A 14 -1.11 2.24 10.19
CA THR A 14 -2.08 3.33 10.04
C THR A 14 -1.90 4.04 8.70
N PHE A 15 -2.70 5.08 8.47
CA PHE A 15 -2.58 6.02 7.36
C PHE A 15 -2.24 7.40 7.90
N VAL A 16 -1.63 8.25 7.07
CA VAL A 16 -1.41 9.66 7.42
C VAL A 16 -2.67 10.47 7.13
N GLY A 17 -3.38 10.13 6.06
CA GLY A 17 -4.50 10.93 5.57
C GLY A 17 -4.03 12.19 4.83
N ARG A 18 -4.99 13.01 4.40
CA ARG A 18 -4.75 14.30 3.75
C ARG A 18 -6.01 15.16 3.79
N ASP A 19 -5.85 16.45 4.07
CA ASP A 19 -6.87 17.46 3.79
C ASP A 19 -6.66 17.96 2.34
N PRO A 20 -7.58 17.64 1.39
CA PRO A 20 -7.46 18.02 -0.01
C PRO A 20 -7.64 19.51 -0.26
N THR A 21 -8.18 20.24 0.71
CA THR A 21 -8.39 21.71 0.61
C THR A 21 -7.12 22.50 0.90
N ARG A 22 -6.06 21.81 1.37
CA ARG A 22 -4.78 22.41 1.75
C ARG A 22 -3.64 21.90 0.86
N THR A 23 -2.54 22.64 0.83
CA THR A 23 -1.35 22.22 0.10
C THR A 23 -0.73 20.96 0.73
N VAL A 24 0.05 20.21 -0.05
CA VAL A 24 0.83 19.07 0.51
C VAL A 24 1.75 19.56 1.62
N ALA A 25 2.43 20.69 1.44
CA ALA A 25 3.33 21.25 2.46
C ALA A 25 2.63 21.59 3.78
N ASP A 26 1.38 22.08 3.73
CA ASP A 26 0.58 22.32 4.93
C ASP A 26 0.22 21.01 5.63
N ASN A 27 -0.22 20.02 4.85
CA ASN A 27 -0.53 18.70 5.36
C ASN A 27 0.69 18.02 6.02
N LEU A 28 1.88 18.15 5.43
CA LEU A 28 3.12 17.61 6.01
C LEU A 28 3.41 18.22 7.38
N ARG A 29 3.25 19.55 7.54
CA ARG A 29 3.48 20.21 8.84
C ARG A 29 2.51 19.71 9.91
N ASP A 30 1.24 19.55 9.56
CA ASP A 30 0.23 19.05 10.51
C ASP A 30 0.48 17.58 10.86
N ALA A 31 0.81 16.77 9.85
CA ALA A 31 1.15 15.36 10.05
C ALA A 31 2.40 15.19 10.93
N GLU A 32 3.43 16.00 10.74
CA GLU A 32 4.63 16.01 11.60
C GLU A 32 4.26 16.28 13.06
N ALA A 33 3.44 17.29 13.32
CA ALA A 33 3.01 17.63 14.67
C ALA A 33 2.25 16.48 15.37
N VAL A 34 1.50 15.68 14.61
CA VAL A 34 0.76 14.54 15.12
C VAL A 34 1.64 13.31 15.29
N PHE A 35 2.46 13.00 14.28
CA PHE A 35 3.21 11.73 14.25
C PHE A 35 4.49 11.75 15.08
N ARG A 36 5.15 12.88 15.25
CA ARG A 36 6.40 12.94 16.02
C ARG A 36 6.24 12.39 17.45
N PRO A 37 5.27 12.86 18.28
CA PRO A 37 5.09 12.29 19.61
C PRO A 37 4.65 10.81 19.59
N LEU A 38 3.93 10.37 18.54
CA LEU A 38 3.54 8.97 18.39
C LEU A 38 4.74 8.07 18.07
N VAL A 39 5.65 8.55 17.24
CA VAL A 39 6.90 7.83 16.90
C VAL A 39 7.80 7.71 18.12
N ASP A 40 7.95 8.79 18.90
CA ASP A 40 8.74 8.78 20.13
C ASP A 40 8.15 7.75 21.12
N HIS A 41 6.84 7.78 21.36
CA HIS A 41 6.16 6.81 22.22
C HIS A 41 6.27 5.37 21.70
N ALA A 42 6.14 5.16 20.39
CA ALA A 42 6.29 3.84 19.79
C ALA A 42 7.71 3.29 19.95
N GLY A 43 8.74 4.16 19.81
CA GLY A 43 10.13 3.82 20.03
C GLY A 43 10.40 3.38 21.47
N GLU A 44 9.87 4.11 22.46
CA GLU A 44 9.95 3.75 23.88
C GLU A 44 9.25 2.41 24.18
N ALA A 45 8.14 2.13 23.50
CA ALA A 45 7.37 0.88 23.63
C ALA A 45 7.95 -0.31 22.84
N GLY A 46 9.03 -0.11 22.05
CA GLY A 46 9.61 -1.14 21.19
C GLY A 46 8.73 -1.51 19.98
N VAL A 47 7.86 -0.60 19.53
CA VAL A 47 6.90 -0.80 18.43
C VAL A 47 7.26 0.12 17.24
N LYS A 48 7.17 -0.39 16.02
CA LYS A 48 7.32 0.42 14.81
C LYS A 48 5.97 0.89 14.30
N LEU A 49 5.81 2.18 14.04
CA LEU A 49 4.65 2.71 13.32
C LEU A 49 4.89 2.55 11.83
N ILE A 50 4.01 1.82 11.16
CA ILE A 50 4.07 1.57 9.72
C ILE A 50 2.92 2.27 9.01
N ILE A 51 3.22 2.97 7.92
CA ILE A 51 2.24 3.69 7.10
C ILE A 51 2.05 2.92 5.80
N GLU A 52 0.80 2.64 5.46
CA GLU A 52 0.49 2.04 4.16
C GLU A 52 0.56 3.08 3.04
N ASN A 53 1.14 2.67 1.90
CA ASN A 53 1.25 3.52 0.71
C ASN A 53 -0.01 3.53 -0.17
N CYS A 54 -1.15 3.12 0.37
CA CYS A 54 -2.43 3.27 -0.31
C CYS A 54 -2.69 4.75 -0.65
N VAL A 55 -3.12 5.00 -1.88
CA VAL A 55 -3.38 6.37 -2.35
C VAL A 55 -4.68 6.92 -1.78
N MET A 56 -5.62 6.05 -1.39
CA MET A 56 -6.94 6.40 -0.82
C MET A 56 -7.75 7.34 -1.72
N GLU A 57 -7.80 7.02 -2.98
CA GLU A 57 -8.45 7.82 -4.03
C GLU A 57 -9.96 7.98 -3.83
N GLY A 58 -10.61 7.04 -3.15
CA GLY A 58 -12.03 7.07 -2.84
C GLY A 58 -12.41 7.91 -1.63
N TRP A 59 -11.46 8.37 -0.83
CA TRP A 59 -11.76 9.19 0.35
C TRP A 59 -12.18 10.62 0.00
N HIS A 60 -11.77 11.10 -1.16
CA HIS A 60 -12.09 12.44 -1.65
C HIS A 60 -12.59 12.34 -3.10
N PRO A 61 -13.89 12.54 -3.36
CA PRO A 61 -14.46 12.38 -4.71
C PRO A 61 -13.77 13.21 -5.79
N ASP A 62 -13.34 14.42 -5.43
CA ASP A 62 -12.62 15.35 -6.30
C ASP A 62 -11.19 15.62 -5.81
N GLY A 63 -10.81 15.07 -4.66
CA GLY A 63 -9.51 15.21 -4.01
C GLY A 63 -8.69 13.94 -4.14
N TYR A 64 -7.49 14.07 -4.67
CA TYR A 64 -6.69 12.94 -5.02
C TYR A 64 -5.22 13.31 -4.98
N PRO A 65 -4.40 12.54 -4.27
CA PRO A 65 -4.68 11.42 -3.36
C PRO A 65 -5.29 11.82 -2.00
N GLY A 66 -5.94 10.85 -1.32
CA GLY A 66 -6.53 11.00 0.02
C GLY A 66 -5.56 10.67 1.18
N ASN A 67 -4.41 10.10 0.89
CA ASN A 67 -3.35 9.76 1.84
C ASN A 67 -2.03 10.36 1.37
N LEU A 68 -1.16 10.78 2.29
CA LEU A 68 0.14 11.37 1.96
C LEU A 68 1.20 10.35 1.55
N ALA A 69 1.03 9.06 1.86
CA ALA A 69 2.05 8.03 1.62
C ALA A 69 2.12 7.51 0.17
N TYR A 70 1.71 8.28 -0.82
CA TYR A 70 1.48 7.80 -2.18
C TYR A 70 2.71 7.76 -3.10
N SER A 71 3.86 8.26 -2.67
CA SER A 71 5.07 8.28 -3.50
C SER A 71 6.35 8.11 -2.68
N PRO A 72 7.45 7.62 -3.31
CA PRO A 72 8.75 7.51 -2.64
C PRO A 72 9.26 8.82 -2.03
N GLU A 73 9.06 9.95 -2.69
CA GLU A 73 9.41 11.27 -2.14
C GLU A 73 8.77 11.53 -0.76
N LEU A 74 7.49 11.18 -0.63
CA LEU A 74 6.76 11.34 0.62
C LEU A 74 7.13 10.28 1.65
N TRP A 75 7.53 9.07 1.22
CA TRP A 75 8.09 8.07 2.13
C TRP A 75 9.40 8.53 2.75
N GLU A 76 10.29 9.15 1.98
CA GLU A 76 11.55 9.72 2.50
C GLU A 76 11.27 10.74 3.61
N TRP A 77 10.30 11.61 3.42
CA TRP A 77 9.85 12.53 4.45
C TRP A 77 9.34 11.80 5.71
N MET A 78 8.49 10.77 5.55
CA MET A 78 7.98 9.97 6.68
C MET A 78 9.11 9.23 7.40
N PHE A 79 10.08 8.69 6.65
CA PHE A 79 11.25 8.03 7.23
C PHE A 79 12.12 8.99 8.04
N SER A 80 12.18 10.27 7.66
CA SER A 80 12.88 11.30 8.43
C SER A 80 12.23 11.59 9.79
N LEU A 81 10.95 11.28 9.94
CA LEU A 81 10.24 11.34 11.22
C LEU A 81 10.43 10.08 12.09
N GLY A 82 10.96 9.00 11.54
CA GLY A 82 11.09 7.70 12.21
C GLY A 82 9.97 6.71 11.90
N LEU A 83 9.08 7.01 10.95
CA LEU A 83 8.05 6.10 10.46
C LEU A 83 8.65 5.00 9.58
N TYR A 84 7.90 3.93 9.40
CA TYR A 84 8.19 2.80 8.52
C TYR A 84 7.09 2.64 7.50
N LEU A 85 7.30 1.78 6.51
CA LEU A 85 6.34 1.54 5.44
C LEU A 85 5.67 0.16 5.60
N ASN A 86 4.35 0.12 5.47
CA ASN A 86 3.60 -1.05 5.11
C ASN A 86 3.46 -1.01 3.58
N TYR A 87 4.25 -1.84 2.90
CA TYR A 87 4.45 -1.71 1.46
C TYR A 87 3.43 -2.51 0.66
N ASP A 88 2.69 -1.86 -0.22
CA ASP A 88 1.77 -2.47 -1.17
C ASP A 88 2.16 -2.09 -2.61
N PRO A 89 2.60 -3.05 -3.44
CA PRO A 89 3.02 -2.78 -4.81
C PRO A 89 1.88 -2.36 -5.74
N SER A 90 0.65 -2.78 -5.46
CA SER A 90 -0.49 -2.57 -6.34
C SER A 90 -0.82 -1.09 -6.52
N HIS A 91 -0.66 -0.29 -5.46
CA HIS A 91 -0.94 1.13 -5.49
C HIS A 91 0.02 1.93 -6.38
N LEU A 92 1.22 1.42 -6.63
CA LEU A 92 2.25 2.11 -7.41
C LEU A 92 2.04 1.96 -8.91
N LEU A 93 1.62 0.78 -9.37
CA LEU A 93 1.49 0.48 -10.80
C LEU A 93 0.54 1.43 -11.52
N TRP A 94 -0.62 1.70 -10.97
CA TRP A 94 -1.56 2.61 -11.59
C TRP A 94 -1.15 4.09 -11.41
N MET A 95 -0.29 4.39 -10.44
CA MET A 95 0.39 5.68 -10.32
C MET A 95 1.50 5.88 -11.37
N GLY A 96 1.83 4.84 -12.14
CA GLY A 96 2.93 4.88 -13.11
C GLY A 96 4.31 4.71 -12.48
N ILE A 97 4.37 4.19 -11.27
CA ILE A 97 5.62 3.92 -10.54
C ILE A 97 5.89 2.42 -10.61
N ASP A 98 7.10 2.02 -11.06
CA ASP A 98 7.54 0.63 -11.02
C ASP A 98 7.74 0.20 -9.55
N PRO A 99 6.94 -0.74 -9.03
CA PRO A 99 7.02 -1.13 -7.62
C PRO A 99 8.33 -1.80 -7.26
N VAL A 100 8.97 -2.50 -8.22
CA VAL A 100 10.26 -3.15 -7.99
C VAL A 100 11.37 -2.13 -7.82
N GLU A 101 11.43 -1.13 -8.70
CA GLU A 101 12.45 -0.08 -8.61
C GLU A 101 12.20 0.82 -7.40
N ALA A 102 10.94 1.11 -7.09
CA ALA A 102 10.58 1.93 -5.93
C ALA A 102 10.95 1.30 -4.59
N VAL A 103 10.88 -0.03 -4.45
CA VAL A 103 11.13 -0.70 -3.16
C VAL A 103 12.60 -0.81 -2.81
N LYS A 104 13.47 -0.99 -3.81
CA LYS A 104 14.91 -1.32 -3.62
C LYS A 104 15.65 -0.43 -2.62
N PRO A 105 15.53 0.91 -2.67
CA PRO A 105 16.26 1.78 -1.72
C PRO A 105 15.76 1.68 -0.28
N TYR A 106 14.53 1.16 -0.06
CA TYR A 106 13.82 1.31 1.21
C TYR A 106 13.47 -0.01 1.91
N VAL A 107 13.94 -1.16 1.44
CA VAL A 107 13.64 -2.48 2.02
C VAL A 107 13.87 -2.51 3.53
N HIS A 108 14.94 -1.87 4.01
CA HIS A 108 15.27 -1.74 5.44
C HIS A 108 14.25 -0.93 6.26
N ARG A 109 13.32 -0.23 5.61
CA ARG A 109 12.22 0.52 6.21
C ARG A 109 10.87 -0.19 6.12
N ILE A 110 10.85 -1.43 5.62
CA ILE A 110 9.64 -2.20 5.35
C ILE A 110 9.60 -3.43 6.26
N PRO A 111 9.01 -3.35 7.46
CA PRO A 111 8.84 -4.53 8.31
C PRO A 111 7.63 -5.39 7.91
N HIS A 112 6.75 -4.87 7.03
CA HIS A 112 5.56 -5.55 6.56
C HIS A 112 5.26 -5.13 5.13
N ALA A 113 4.91 -6.09 4.28
CA ALA A 113 4.46 -5.87 2.92
C ALA A 113 3.13 -6.58 2.65
N GLN A 114 2.31 -5.98 1.82
CA GLN A 114 1.02 -6.52 1.38
C GLN A 114 1.17 -7.13 0.00
N ALA A 115 0.69 -8.36 -0.15
CA ALA A 115 0.60 -9.01 -1.44
C ALA A 115 -0.80 -8.79 -2.01
N LYS A 116 -0.95 -7.68 -2.72
CA LYS A 116 -2.11 -7.30 -3.51
C LYS A 116 -1.67 -7.03 -4.93
N ASP A 117 -2.42 -7.53 -5.88
CA ASP A 117 -2.17 -7.35 -7.30
C ASP A 117 -3.13 -6.33 -7.90
N ILE A 118 -2.92 -5.95 -9.15
CA ILE A 118 -3.75 -4.99 -9.86
C ILE A 118 -3.80 -5.32 -11.34
N GLU A 119 -4.98 -5.21 -11.93
CA GLU A 119 -5.22 -5.32 -13.36
C GLU A 119 -5.46 -3.93 -13.92
N LEU A 120 -4.74 -3.57 -14.98
CA LEU A 120 -4.87 -2.30 -15.68
C LEU A 120 -5.57 -2.48 -17.03
N ASP A 121 -6.43 -1.55 -17.40
CA ASP A 121 -7.05 -1.46 -18.73
C ASP A 121 -6.55 -0.19 -19.44
N PRO A 122 -5.51 -0.31 -20.30
CA PRO A 122 -4.98 0.85 -21.04
C PRO A 122 -5.97 1.49 -21.99
N ALA A 123 -6.92 0.72 -22.55
CA ALA A 123 -7.94 1.25 -23.45
C ALA A 123 -8.94 2.11 -22.66
N ALA A 124 -9.40 1.63 -21.53
CA ALA A 124 -10.27 2.41 -20.65
C ALA A 124 -9.54 3.65 -20.08
N ARG A 125 -8.25 3.54 -19.75
CA ARG A 125 -7.44 4.70 -19.35
C ARG A 125 -7.36 5.76 -20.44
N ASN A 126 -7.22 5.37 -21.72
CA ASN A 126 -7.24 6.32 -22.84
C ASN A 126 -8.59 7.02 -23.00
N HIS A 127 -9.67 6.42 -22.52
CA HIS A 127 -11.00 7.02 -22.55
C HIS A 127 -11.26 7.94 -21.34
N PHE A 128 -10.89 7.52 -20.14
CA PHE A 128 -11.19 8.24 -18.91
C PHE A 128 -10.08 9.19 -18.45
N GLY A 129 -8.88 9.04 -18.99
CA GLY A 129 -7.70 9.70 -18.47
C GLY A 129 -7.20 9.10 -17.14
N TRP A 130 -6.13 9.66 -16.64
CA TRP A 130 -5.46 9.15 -15.44
C TRP A 130 -6.32 9.24 -14.15
N PRO A 131 -7.10 10.34 -13.92
CA PRO A 131 -7.96 10.43 -12.75
C PRO A 131 -9.12 9.43 -12.73
N GLY A 132 -9.37 8.77 -13.88
CA GLY A 132 -10.42 7.79 -14.01
C GLY A 132 -11.79 8.40 -14.37
N ARG A 133 -12.82 7.58 -14.21
CA ARG A 133 -14.20 7.93 -14.57
C ARG A 133 -14.71 9.11 -13.75
N ALA A 134 -15.09 10.20 -14.41
CA ALA A 134 -15.61 11.41 -13.77
C ALA A 134 -17.15 11.45 -13.77
N VAL A 135 -17.79 10.89 -14.81
CA VAL A 135 -19.25 10.89 -14.97
C VAL A 135 -19.79 9.48 -14.67
N ARG A 136 -20.87 9.39 -13.90
CA ARG A 136 -21.51 8.12 -13.49
C ARG A 136 -20.57 7.20 -12.69
N ARG A 137 -19.88 7.78 -11.73
CA ARG A 137 -19.10 7.02 -10.75
C ARG A 137 -20.02 6.61 -9.59
N ASP A 138 -20.67 5.46 -9.71
CA ASP A 138 -21.62 4.96 -8.72
C ASP A 138 -20.93 4.51 -7.42
N ASN A 139 -19.66 4.11 -7.54
CA ASN A 139 -18.79 3.76 -6.42
C ASN A 139 -17.53 4.66 -6.46
N PRO A 140 -17.20 5.38 -5.37
CA PRO A 140 -16.01 6.24 -5.33
C PRO A 140 -14.71 5.48 -5.62
N TRP A 141 -14.66 4.17 -5.39
CA TRP A 141 -13.51 3.31 -5.65
C TRP A 141 -13.46 2.75 -7.08
N ASP A 142 -14.51 2.95 -7.90
CA ASP A 142 -14.51 2.55 -9.31
C ASP A 142 -13.98 3.66 -10.20
N VAL A 143 -12.67 3.64 -10.43
CA VAL A 143 -11.99 4.57 -11.35
C VAL A 143 -12.18 4.19 -12.82
N GLY A 144 -12.63 2.97 -13.12
CA GLY A 144 -13.04 2.52 -14.45
C GLY A 144 -11.93 2.01 -15.35
N TRP A 145 -10.65 2.08 -14.97
CA TRP A 145 -9.55 1.62 -15.83
C TRP A 145 -8.51 0.75 -15.11
N TRP A 146 -8.66 0.51 -13.81
CA TRP A 146 -7.92 -0.47 -13.02
C TRP A 146 -8.80 -1.07 -11.93
N ARG A 147 -8.42 -2.23 -11.44
CA ARG A 147 -9.05 -2.88 -10.29
C ARG A 147 -8.05 -3.75 -9.56
N TYR A 148 -8.19 -3.86 -8.25
CA TYR A 148 -7.37 -4.78 -7.47
C TYR A 148 -7.68 -6.22 -7.75
N ARG A 149 -6.66 -7.06 -7.62
CA ARG A 149 -6.72 -8.49 -7.86
C ARG A 149 -5.94 -9.26 -6.79
N VAL A 150 -6.28 -10.53 -6.62
CA VAL A 150 -5.44 -11.42 -5.83
C VAL A 150 -4.09 -11.65 -6.54
N PRO A 151 -2.98 -11.86 -5.79
CA PRO A 151 -1.65 -12.11 -6.37
C PRO A 151 -1.65 -13.17 -7.47
N GLY A 152 -1.03 -12.84 -8.60
CA GLY A 152 -0.97 -13.67 -9.81
C GLY A 152 -2.17 -13.50 -10.76
N ARG A 153 -3.02 -12.51 -10.51
CA ARG A 153 -4.16 -12.15 -11.39
C ARG A 153 -4.09 -10.73 -11.92
N GLY A 154 -2.97 -10.06 -11.71
CA GLY A 154 -2.69 -8.72 -12.19
C GLY A 154 -1.31 -8.60 -12.81
N GLU A 155 -0.73 -7.42 -12.70
CA GLU A 155 0.48 -7.01 -13.42
C GLU A 155 1.71 -6.84 -12.51
N VAL A 156 1.60 -7.14 -11.20
CA VAL A 156 2.76 -7.13 -10.31
C VAL A 156 3.71 -8.26 -10.70
N ASP A 157 4.96 -7.92 -11.03
CA ASP A 157 6.00 -8.94 -11.25
C ASP A 157 6.50 -9.47 -9.89
N TRP A 158 5.82 -10.48 -9.39
CA TRP A 158 6.10 -11.09 -8.09
C TRP A 158 7.49 -11.71 -8.01
N ASN A 159 8.04 -12.24 -9.12
CA ASN A 159 9.39 -12.78 -9.13
C ASN A 159 10.41 -11.66 -8.86
N ARG A 160 10.39 -10.60 -9.67
CA ARG A 160 11.30 -9.47 -9.48
C ARG A 160 11.10 -8.76 -8.14
N LEU A 161 9.85 -8.66 -7.67
CA LEU A 161 9.57 -7.99 -6.41
C LEU A 161 10.12 -8.78 -5.22
N VAL A 162 9.87 -10.09 -5.17
CA VAL A 162 10.39 -10.95 -4.09
C VAL A 162 11.91 -11.01 -4.11
N ASP A 163 12.53 -11.10 -5.29
CA ASP A 163 13.99 -11.03 -5.43
C ASP A 163 14.54 -9.71 -4.86
N ALA A 164 13.92 -8.57 -5.21
CA ALA A 164 14.35 -7.26 -4.69
C ALA A 164 14.20 -7.16 -3.15
N LEU A 165 13.14 -7.75 -2.59
CA LEU A 165 12.98 -7.83 -1.14
C LEU A 165 14.08 -8.67 -0.49
N TYR A 166 14.43 -9.84 -1.05
CA TYR A 166 15.54 -10.68 -0.58
C TYR A 166 16.89 -9.97 -0.69
N GLU A 167 17.18 -9.36 -1.83
CA GLU A 167 18.41 -8.59 -2.04
C GLU A 167 18.56 -7.44 -1.02
N GLY A 168 17.45 -6.81 -0.65
CA GLY A 168 17.41 -5.75 0.36
C GLY A 168 17.40 -6.23 1.81
N GLY A 169 17.41 -7.56 2.05
CA GLY A 169 17.43 -8.16 3.39
C GLY A 169 16.08 -8.09 4.12
N PHE A 170 14.96 -8.18 3.39
CA PHE A 170 13.63 -8.23 3.99
C PHE A 170 13.45 -9.47 4.86
N ASP A 171 13.15 -9.26 6.13
CA ASP A 171 12.89 -10.30 7.13
C ASP A 171 11.48 -10.20 7.74
N GLY A 172 10.63 -9.37 7.12
CA GLY A 172 9.28 -9.08 7.58
C GLY A 172 8.23 -10.08 7.10
N VAL A 173 6.98 -9.65 7.17
CA VAL A 173 5.83 -10.44 6.73
C VAL A 173 5.32 -9.95 5.39
N LEU A 174 5.11 -10.87 4.44
CA LEU A 174 4.37 -10.64 3.20
C LEU A 174 2.97 -11.25 3.37
N SER A 175 1.97 -10.41 3.63
CA SER A 175 0.59 -10.84 3.86
C SER A 175 -0.28 -10.68 2.61
N VAL A 176 -1.11 -11.67 2.31
CA VAL A 176 -2.08 -11.53 1.21
C VAL A 176 -3.18 -10.56 1.62
N GLU A 177 -3.32 -9.47 0.90
CA GLU A 177 -4.47 -8.58 0.99
C GLU A 177 -5.48 -8.91 -0.11
N HIS A 178 -6.63 -9.44 0.31
CA HIS A 178 -7.64 -9.94 -0.61
C HIS A 178 -8.65 -8.85 -0.98
N GLU A 179 -8.38 -8.14 -2.07
CA GLU A 179 -9.30 -7.18 -2.68
C GLU A 179 -9.49 -7.52 -4.15
N ASP A 180 -10.39 -8.46 -4.46
CA ASP A 180 -10.64 -8.92 -5.82
C ASP A 180 -12.15 -8.99 -6.08
N PRO A 181 -12.70 -8.21 -7.03
CA PRO A 181 -14.14 -8.20 -7.30
C PRO A 181 -14.65 -9.51 -7.89
N GLN A 182 -13.79 -10.33 -8.51
CA GLN A 182 -14.17 -11.64 -9.04
C GLN A 182 -14.16 -12.72 -7.96
N TRP A 183 -13.17 -12.65 -7.06
CA TRP A 183 -12.95 -13.65 -6.01
C TRP A 183 -13.47 -13.20 -4.64
N GLY A 184 -14.20 -12.07 -4.57
CA GLY A 184 -14.85 -11.54 -3.38
C GLY A 184 -16.34 -11.88 -3.30
N GLY A 185 -16.99 -11.37 -2.25
CA GLY A 185 -18.44 -11.40 -2.04
C GLY A 185 -18.99 -12.66 -1.37
N THR A 186 -18.32 -13.80 -1.41
CA THR A 186 -18.68 -15.03 -0.68
C THR A 186 -17.44 -15.71 -0.11
N VAL A 187 -17.60 -16.47 0.97
CA VAL A 187 -16.51 -17.22 1.62
C VAL A 187 -15.81 -18.15 0.63
N ASP A 188 -16.58 -18.93 -0.13
CA ASP A 188 -16.04 -19.88 -1.11
C ASP A 188 -15.13 -19.19 -2.15
N LYS A 189 -15.56 -18.03 -2.65
CA LYS A 189 -14.76 -17.24 -3.61
C LYS A 189 -13.49 -16.70 -2.96
N VAL A 190 -13.58 -16.18 -1.75
CA VAL A 190 -12.42 -15.69 -0.99
C VAL A 190 -11.42 -16.82 -0.77
N GLU A 191 -11.87 -18.01 -0.37
CA GLU A 191 -10.99 -19.19 -0.24
C GLU A 191 -10.29 -19.56 -1.56
N ILE A 192 -11.00 -19.47 -2.69
CA ILE A 192 -10.38 -19.70 -4.00
C ILE A 192 -9.33 -18.63 -4.29
N GLY A 193 -9.64 -17.36 -4.04
CA GLY A 193 -8.71 -16.25 -4.20
C GLY A 193 -7.44 -16.43 -3.37
N LEU A 194 -7.57 -16.81 -2.10
CA LEU A 194 -6.43 -17.11 -1.23
C LEU A 194 -5.60 -18.30 -1.72
N LYS A 195 -6.26 -19.36 -2.26
CA LYS A 195 -5.55 -20.49 -2.86
C LYS A 195 -4.78 -20.09 -4.13
N ILE A 196 -5.31 -19.16 -4.92
CA ILE A 196 -4.60 -18.60 -6.09
C ILE A 196 -3.37 -17.82 -5.61
N ALA A 197 -3.54 -16.89 -4.68
CA ALA A 197 -2.45 -16.11 -4.12
C ALA A 197 -1.34 -16.99 -3.53
N HIS A 198 -1.71 -18.00 -2.73
CA HIS A 198 -0.75 -18.94 -2.17
C HIS A 198 0.04 -19.70 -3.24
N ARG A 199 -0.61 -20.17 -4.32
CA ARG A 199 0.06 -20.86 -5.42
C ARG A 199 1.03 -19.98 -6.18
N THR A 200 0.75 -18.67 -6.24
CA THR A 200 1.61 -17.69 -6.89
C THR A 200 2.84 -17.37 -6.04
N LEU A 201 2.63 -17.11 -4.76
CA LEU A 201 3.67 -16.58 -3.87
C LEU A 201 4.52 -17.68 -3.22
N ARG A 202 3.93 -18.81 -2.83
CA ARG A 202 4.64 -19.86 -2.08
C ARG A 202 5.91 -20.37 -2.74
N PRO A 203 5.95 -20.58 -4.08
CA PRO A 203 7.18 -21.00 -4.76
C PRO A 203 8.33 -20.00 -4.72
N LEU A 204 8.01 -18.71 -4.48
CA LEU A 204 8.99 -17.62 -4.43
C LEU A 204 9.62 -17.47 -3.03
N ILE A 205 8.96 -18.00 -2.00
CA ILE A 205 9.41 -17.89 -0.61
C ILE A 205 10.30 -19.05 -0.27
N VAL A 206 11.59 -18.75 -0.09
CA VAL A 206 12.62 -19.71 0.33
C VAL A 206 12.74 -19.60 1.85
N VAL A 207 12.45 -20.70 2.56
CA VAL A 207 12.52 -20.81 4.03
C VAL A 207 13.58 -21.81 4.39
#